data_2ccc79d8caa94efc0e58ff9b524ececa
#
_entry.id   2ccc79d8caa94efc0e58ff9b524ececa
#
_cell.length_a   1.000
_cell.length_b   1.000
_cell.length_c   1.000
_cell.angle_alpha   90.00
_cell.angle_beta   90.00
_cell.angle_gamma   90.00
#
_symmetry.space_group_name_H-M   'P 1'
#
loop_
_entity.id
_entity.type
_entity.pdbx_description
1 polymer ?
#
loop_
_entity_poly.entity_id
_entity_poly.type
_entity_poly.pdbx_seq_one_letter_code
_entity_poly.pdbx_strand_id
1 'polypeptide(L)'
;MLDRFARYHFKQVSLGLYLLLQIALVTCCGILYLVKFPTFYSLPIACGLAFSVWGLYMWMCGRCSQRPCGWYLAGSLCMALVAGCRPQLVLLSFLAFPLFWRRYITERRLFTRRGAREFTCLIAPYVVVAAGIMLYNNARFGSLTDFGANYNLTVNDMTKRGMNVGRLAPALFTYFLQPPCVTGVFPFLQPTPFETTYMGQTIKEVTFGGVLACLPVLWVLPFASRILKLRISQRSTRTIMGVIVVLIAAGVIVALLDAEMAGILQRYYADFSFMLLAAAVLLVFIVNENLVPGSTMAQVFTKVLLVLVAVSVFYSALICFVPETGWYSDVYSWAYSSFFETVLFWT
;
A
#
# COMPACT_ATOMS: atom_id res chain seq x y z
N MET A 1 -5.96 -7.75 -10.00
CA MET A 1 -4.63 -7.24 -10.37
C MET A 1 -3.58 -8.36 -10.31
N LEU A 2 -3.34 -8.95 -9.16
CA LEU A 2 -2.31 -9.98 -8.94
C LEU A 2 -2.46 -11.19 -9.88
N ASP A 3 -3.68 -11.72 -10.09
CA ASP A 3 -3.95 -12.82 -11.00
C ASP A 3 -3.47 -12.54 -12.44
N ARG A 4 -3.81 -11.36 -12.97
CA ARG A 4 -3.38 -10.96 -14.33
C ARG A 4 -1.87 -10.86 -14.43
N PHE A 5 -1.23 -10.30 -13.40
CA PHE A 5 0.22 -10.17 -13.35
C PHE A 5 0.90 -11.55 -13.24
N ALA A 6 0.39 -12.41 -12.36
CA ALA A 6 0.90 -13.76 -12.16
C ALA A 6 0.82 -14.60 -13.44
N ARG A 7 -0.34 -14.70 -14.07
CA ARG A 7 -0.55 -15.45 -15.31
C ARG A 7 0.29 -14.94 -16.48
N TYR A 8 0.56 -13.64 -16.53
CA TYR A 8 1.34 -13.06 -17.62
C TYR A 8 2.85 -13.29 -17.47
N HIS A 9 3.35 -13.33 -16.24
CA HIS A 9 4.79 -13.32 -15.98
C HIS A 9 5.35 -14.63 -15.41
N PHE A 10 4.53 -15.45 -14.75
CA PHE A 10 4.94 -16.66 -14.04
C PHE A 10 4.23 -17.90 -14.59
N LYS A 11 4.93 -19.04 -14.58
CA LYS A 11 4.42 -20.33 -15.11
C LYS A 11 4.02 -21.34 -14.04
N GLN A 12 4.67 -21.25 -12.86
CA GLN A 12 4.59 -22.29 -11.82
C GLN A 12 3.87 -21.84 -10.55
N VAL A 13 2.99 -20.83 -10.65
CA VAL A 13 2.21 -20.38 -9.49
C VAL A 13 1.01 -21.30 -9.31
N SER A 14 1.05 -22.13 -8.26
CA SER A 14 -0.09 -22.99 -7.89
C SER A 14 -1.24 -22.15 -7.34
N LEU A 15 -2.48 -22.66 -7.46
CA LEU A 15 -3.66 -22.00 -6.90
C LEU A 15 -3.54 -21.80 -5.39
N GLY A 16 -3.02 -22.79 -4.65
CA GLY A 16 -2.81 -22.70 -3.22
C GLY A 16 -1.86 -21.58 -2.81
N LEU A 17 -0.70 -21.47 -3.49
CA LEU A 17 0.25 -20.38 -3.26
C LEU A 17 -0.36 -19.02 -3.60
N TYR A 18 -1.09 -18.93 -4.70
CA TYR A 18 -1.78 -17.71 -5.10
C TYR A 18 -2.80 -17.26 -4.03
N LEU A 19 -3.66 -18.17 -3.57
CA LEU A 19 -4.68 -17.86 -2.55
C LEU A 19 -4.04 -17.47 -1.23
N LEU A 20 -3.01 -18.19 -0.78
CA LEU A 20 -2.27 -17.87 0.44
C LEU A 20 -1.72 -16.44 0.41
N LEU A 21 -1.05 -16.06 -0.67
CA LEU A 21 -0.48 -14.72 -0.82
C LEU A 21 -1.54 -13.65 -1.08
N GLN A 22 -2.66 -13.99 -1.69
CA GLN A 22 -3.80 -13.08 -1.85
C GLN A 22 -4.43 -12.76 -0.49
N ILE A 23 -4.58 -13.75 0.39
CA ILE A 23 -5.05 -13.54 1.77
C ILE A 23 -4.09 -12.60 2.50
N ALA A 24 -2.79 -12.87 2.47
CA ALA A 24 -1.80 -11.99 3.10
C ALA A 24 -1.89 -10.54 2.56
N LEU A 25 -1.98 -10.37 1.23
CA LEU A 25 -2.05 -9.06 0.60
C LEU A 25 -3.30 -8.27 1.03
N VAL A 26 -4.44 -8.92 1.18
CA VAL A 26 -5.70 -8.26 1.55
C VAL A 26 -5.77 -7.99 3.04
N THR A 27 -5.36 -8.93 3.89
CA THR A 27 -5.51 -8.80 5.34
C THR A 27 -4.42 -7.95 5.99
N CYS A 28 -3.18 -8.02 5.48
CA CYS A 28 -2.03 -7.36 6.09
C CYS A 28 -1.74 -5.95 5.53
N CYS A 29 -2.52 -5.46 4.55
CA CYS A 29 -2.29 -4.14 3.95
C CYS A 29 -2.81 -2.96 4.78
N GLY A 30 -3.23 -3.16 6.02
CA GLY A 30 -3.75 -2.11 6.91
C GLY A 30 -5.23 -1.76 6.69
N ILE A 31 -5.90 -2.33 5.68
CA ILE A 31 -7.30 -2.04 5.39
C ILE A 31 -8.23 -2.45 6.53
N LEU A 32 -7.91 -3.53 7.26
CA LEU A 32 -8.71 -4.00 8.37
C LEU A 32 -8.81 -2.95 9.48
N TYR A 33 -7.71 -2.26 9.77
CA TYR A 33 -7.70 -1.16 10.73
C TYR A 33 -8.58 0.01 10.26
N LEU A 34 -8.52 0.37 8.97
CA LEU A 34 -9.36 1.44 8.41
C LEU A 34 -10.85 1.12 8.47
N VAL A 35 -11.22 -0.16 8.24
CA VAL A 35 -12.62 -0.62 8.32
C VAL A 35 -13.12 -0.60 9.76
N LYS A 36 -12.26 -0.98 10.71
CA LYS A 36 -12.58 -0.91 12.13
C LYS A 36 -12.84 0.54 12.59
N PHE A 37 -12.04 1.50 12.08
CA PHE A 37 -12.13 2.92 12.40
C PHE A 37 -12.62 3.74 11.18
N PRO A 38 -13.92 3.68 10.84
CA PRO A 38 -14.46 4.36 9.66
C PRO A 38 -14.63 5.87 9.93
N THR A 39 -13.51 6.57 10.03
CA THR A 39 -13.50 8.02 10.16
C THR A 39 -13.47 8.71 8.80
N PHE A 40 -13.79 10.01 8.75
CA PHE A 40 -13.60 10.79 7.53
C PHE A 40 -12.14 10.90 7.10
N TYR A 41 -11.17 10.62 8.00
CA TYR A 41 -9.75 10.50 7.65
C TYR A 41 -9.39 9.13 7.05
N SER A 42 -10.12 8.08 7.42
CA SER A 42 -9.91 6.72 6.89
C SER A 42 -10.46 6.58 5.47
N LEU A 43 -11.53 7.30 5.14
CA LEU A 43 -12.18 7.25 3.83
C LEU A 43 -11.23 7.62 2.67
N PRO A 44 -10.49 8.75 2.69
CA PRO A 44 -9.56 9.09 1.63
C PRO A 44 -8.45 8.04 1.44
N ILE A 45 -7.97 7.42 2.53
CA ILE A 45 -6.96 6.36 2.46
C ILE A 45 -7.53 5.13 1.75
N ALA A 46 -8.72 4.68 2.16
CA ALA A 46 -9.39 3.54 1.55
C ALA A 46 -9.73 3.80 0.07
N CYS A 47 -10.22 4.99 -0.27
CA CYS A 47 -10.48 5.38 -1.66
C CYS A 47 -9.20 5.44 -2.49
N GLY A 48 -8.11 6.02 -1.94
CA GLY A 48 -6.82 6.07 -2.61
C GLY A 48 -6.27 4.68 -2.92
N LEU A 49 -6.37 3.75 -1.97
CA LEU A 49 -5.99 2.35 -2.17
C LEU A 49 -6.88 1.68 -3.22
N ALA A 50 -8.20 1.85 -3.16
CA ALA A 50 -9.14 1.28 -4.10
C ALA A 50 -8.86 1.77 -5.54
N PHE A 51 -8.74 3.08 -5.74
CA PHE A 51 -8.42 3.65 -7.05
C PHE A 51 -7.06 3.17 -7.56
N SER A 52 -6.04 3.06 -6.69
CA SER A 52 -4.73 2.55 -7.06
C SER A 52 -4.81 1.11 -7.55
N VAL A 53 -5.50 0.23 -6.83
CA VAL A 53 -5.66 -1.20 -7.20
C VAL A 53 -6.45 -1.35 -8.50
N TRP A 54 -7.56 -0.60 -8.66
CA TRP A 54 -8.36 -0.61 -9.88
C TRP A 54 -7.60 -0.04 -11.07
N GLY A 55 -6.86 1.05 -10.87
CA GLY A 55 -6.03 1.65 -11.91
C GLY A 55 -4.98 0.69 -12.45
N LEU A 56 -4.23 0.04 -11.55
CA LEU A 56 -3.24 -0.97 -11.91
C LEU A 56 -3.88 -2.20 -12.59
N TYR A 57 -5.03 -2.66 -12.10
CA TYR A 57 -5.76 -3.75 -12.75
C TYR A 57 -6.15 -3.42 -14.18
N MET A 58 -6.72 -2.23 -14.41
CA MET A 58 -7.12 -1.79 -15.74
C MET A 58 -5.93 -1.61 -16.68
N TRP A 59 -4.79 -1.10 -16.19
CA TRP A 59 -3.56 -1.03 -16.98
C TRP A 59 -3.07 -2.42 -17.40
N MET A 60 -3.16 -3.40 -16.51
CA MET A 60 -2.80 -4.78 -16.85
C MET A 60 -3.78 -5.40 -17.86
N CYS A 61 -5.08 -5.13 -17.75
CA CYS A 61 -6.07 -5.53 -18.74
C CYS A 61 -5.77 -4.91 -20.12
N GLY A 62 -5.46 -3.62 -20.15
CA GLY A 62 -5.09 -2.92 -21.37
C GLY A 62 -3.84 -3.50 -22.05
N ARG A 63 -2.82 -3.91 -21.25
CA ARG A 63 -1.63 -4.57 -21.80
C ARG A 63 -1.94 -5.87 -22.55
N CYS A 64 -2.93 -6.61 -22.10
CA CYS A 64 -3.34 -7.89 -22.67
C CYS A 64 -4.42 -7.74 -23.77
N SER A 65 -5.00 -6.54 -23.93
CA SER A 65 -6.10 -6.28 -24.86
C SER A 65 -5.61 -5.87 -26.25
N GLN A 66 -6.37 -6.28 -27.27
CA GLN A 66 -6.20 -5.77 -28.63
C GLN A 66 -6.74 -4.33 -28.80
N ARG A 67 -7.67 -3.91 -27.93
CA ARG A 67 -8.25 -2.56 -27.88
C ARG A 67 -7.97 -1.91 -26.52
N PRO A 68 -6.73 -1.45 -26.28
CA PRO A 68 -6.30 -1.03 -24.93
C PRO A 68 -6.81 0.34 -24.50
N CYS A 69 -7.21 1.23 -25.43
CA CYS A 69 -7.51 2.64 -25.12
C CYS A 69 -8.52 2.82 -23.99
N GLY A 70 -9.66 2.10 -24.00
CA GLY A 70 -10.65 2.20 -22.94
C GLY A 70 -10.11 1.77 -21.57
N TRP A 71 -9.34 0.69 -21.54
CA TRP A 71 -8.67 0.23 -20.31
C TRP A 71 -7.64 1.22 -19.80
N TYR A 72 -6.87 1.83 -20.71
CA TYR A 72 -5.87 2.83 -20.34
C TYR A 72 -6.50 4.12 -19.84
N LEU A 73 -7.57 4.60 -20.50
CA LEU A 73 -8.32 5.77 -20.03
C LEU A 73 -8.88 5.53 -18.62
N ALA A 74 -9.60 4.42 -18.42
CA ALA A 74 -10.19 4.12 -17.13
C ALA A 74 -9.13 3.89 -16.04
N GLY A 75 -8.04 3.17 -16.36
CA GLY A 75 -6.96 2.93 -15.43
C GLY A 75 -6.23 4.21 -15.02
N SER A 76 -5.91 5.07 -16.00
CA SER A 76 -5.26 6.35 -15.73
C SER A 76 -6.19 7.36 -15.05
N LEU A 77 -7.50 7.29 -15.29
CA LEU A 77 -8.48 8.08 -14.55
C LEU A 77 -8.49 7.68 -13.07
N CYS A 78 -8.55 6.37 -12.77
CA CYS A 78 -8.44 5.90 -11.39
C CYS A 78 -7.14 6.39 -10.74
N MET A 79 -6.00 6.21 -11.42
CA MET A 79 -4.70 6.65 -10.89
C MET A 79 -4.60 8.16 -10.71
N ALA A 80 -5.23 8.95 -11.56
CA ALA A 80 -5.26 10.41 -11.45
C ALA A 80 -6.16 10.86 -10.28
N LEU A 81 -7.32 10.21 -10.07
CA LEU A 81 -8.23 10.50 -8.95
C LEU A 81 -7.60 10.24 -7.58
N VAL A 82 -6.57 9.39 -7.52
CA VAL A 82 -5.77 9.19 -6.29
C VAL A 82 -5.23 10.51 -5.75
N ALA A 83 -4.88 11.46 -6.63
CA ALA A 83 -4.38 12.78 -6.24
C ALA A 83 -5.37 13.55 -5.35
N GLY A 84 -6.67 13.42 -5.61
CA GLY A 84 -7.73 14.04 -4.80
C GLY A 84 -8.01 13.31 -3.48
N CYS A 85 -7.56 12.08 -3.34
CA CYS A 85 -7.74 11.27 -2.12
C CYS A 85 -6.49 11.32 -1.23
N ARG A 86 -5.35 10.88 -1.79
CA ARG A 86 -4.04 10.77 -1.10
C ARG A 86 -2.93 11.11 -2.09
N PRO A 87 -2.49 12.37 -2.17
CA PRO A 87 -1.54 12.82 -3.19
C PRO A 87 -0.25 12.00 -3.25
N GLN A 88 0.27 11.53 -2.10
CA GLN A 88 1.49 10.72 -2.03
C GLN A 88 1.34 9.36 -2.73
N LEU A 89 0.13 8.79 -2.82
CA LEU A 89 -0.11 7.53 -3.53
C LEU A 89 -0.01 7.69 -5.05
N VAL A 90 0.01 8.91 -5.60
CA VAL A 90 0.27 9.16 -7.02
C VAL A 90 1.64 8.60 -7.44
N LEU A 91 2.59 8.43 -6.50
CA LEU A 91 3.86 7.74 -6.74
C LEU A 91 3.68 6.35 -7.34
N LEU A 92 2.56 5.67 -7.10
CA LEU A 92 2.23 4.40 -7.79
C LEU A 92 2.11 4.56 -9.31
N SER A 93 1.85 5.76 -9.81
CA SER A 93 1.85 6.03 -11.26
C SER A 93 3.22 5.80 -11.91
N PHE A 94 4.32 5.83 -11.13
CA PHE A 94 5.64 5.45 -11.63
C PHE A 94 5.72 3.98 -12.07
N LEU A 95 4.79 3.13 -11.66
CA LEU A 95 4.65 1.77 -12.20
C LEU A 95 4.35 1.74 -13.71
N ALA A 96 3.87 2.86 -14.26
CA ALA A 96 3.74 3.01 -15.71
C ALA A 96 5.08 2.82 -16.44
N PHE A 97 6.21 3.25 -15.86
CA PHE A 97 7.52 3.09 -16.47
C PHE A 97 7.89 1.63 -16.72
N PRO A 98 8.04 0.75 -15.71
CA PRO A 98 8.39 -0.64 -15.96
C PRO A 98 7.31 -1.37 -16.76
N LEU A 99 6.03 -0.99 -16.64
CA LEU A 99 4.94 -1.63 -17.36
C LEU A 99 4.91 -1.25 -18.85
N PHE A 100 5.18 -0.01 -19.21
CA PHE A 100 4.94 0.49 -20.57
C PHE A 100 6.18 0.90 -21.33
N TRP A 101 7.34 1.10 -20.66
CA TRP A 101 8.60 1.57 -21.27
C TRP A 101 8.97 0.80 -22.52
N ARG A 102 9.01 -0.54 -22.41
CA ARG A 102 9.37 -1.39 -23.53
C ARG A 102 8.47 -1.17 -24.72
N ARG A 103 7.15 -1.14 -24.51
CA ARG A 103 6.16 -1.03 -25.58
C ARG A 103 6.23 0.31 -26.32
N TYR A 104 6.35 1.42 -25.59
CA TYR A 104 6.26 2.74 -26.18
C TYR A 104 7.61 3.32 -26.54
N ILE A 105 8.65 3.08 -25.75
CA ILE A 105 9.97 3.67 -25.94
C ILE A 105 10.87 2.70 -26.71
N THR A 106 11.14 1.49 -26.19
CA THR A 106 12.08 0.55 -26.82
C THR A 106 11.58 0.04 -28.17
N GLU A 107 10.30 -0.32 -28.26
CA GLU A 107 9.67 -0.77 -29.52
C GLU A 107 9.21 0.42 -30.40
N ARG A 108 9.50 1.67 -30.00
CA ARG A 108 9.17 2.92 -30.69
C ARG A 108 7.71 3.06 -31.13
N ARG A 109 6.79 2.39 -30.45
CA ARG A 109 5.35 2.44 -30.80
C ARG A 109 4.77 3.83 -30.61
N LEU A 110 5.34 4.65 -29.74
CA LEU A 110 4.92 6.05 -29.53
C LEU A 110 4.85 6.84 -30.85
N PHE A 111 5.75 6.56 -31.79
CA PHE A 111 5.81 7.25 -33.07
C PHE A 111 4.84 6.69 -34.13
N THR A 112 4.02 5.70 -33.79
CA THR A 112 2.94 5.22 -34.66
C THR A 112 1.61 5.86 -34.28
N ARG A 113 0.71 6.10 -35.25
CA ARG A 113 -0.64 6.66 -34.98
C ARG A 113 -1.39 5.91 -33.90
N ARG A 114 -1.31 4.56 -33.92
CA ARG A 114 -1.96 3.72 -32.91
C ARG A 114 -1.28 3.89 -31.54
N GLY A 115 0.03 3.86 -31.47
CA GLY A 115 0.77 3.98 -30.21
C GLY A 115 0.63 5.38 -29.60
N ALA A 116 0.65 6.44 -30.42
CA ALA A 116 0.40 7.80 -29.96
C ALA A 116 -1.01 7.92 -29.34
N ARG A 117 -2.05 7.37 -29.98
CA ARG A 117 -3.41 7.34 -29.45
C ARG A 117 -3.47 6.56 -28.11
N GLU A 118 -2.84 5.39 -28.03
CA GLU A 118 -2.77 4.60 -26.79
C GLU A 118 -2.08 5.39 -25.67
N PHE A 119 -0.99 6.09 -25.98
CA PHE A 119 -0.24 6.93 -25.04
C PHE A 119 -1.05 8.14 -24.58
N THR A 120 -1.76 8.81 -25.50
CA THR A 120 -2.70 9.88 -25.15
C THR A 120 -3.77 9.37 -24.16
N CYS A 121 -4.29 8.16 -24.37
CA CYS A 121 -5.25 7.55 -23.42
C CYS A 121 -4.63 7.30 -22.02
N LEU A 122 -3.32 7.10 -21.92
CA LEU A 122 -2.63 6.99 -20.62
C LEU A 122 -2.45 8.34 -19.93
N ILE A 123 -2.21 9.42 -20.66
CA ILE A 123 -1.84 10.73 -20.09
C ILE A 123 -3.05 11.66 -19.92
N ALA A 124 -3.99 11.67 -20.88
CA ALA A 124 -5.09 12.62 -20.88
C ALA A 124 -5.90 12.66 -19.57
N PRO A 125 -6.23 11.53 -18.90
CA PRO A 125 -6.95 11.58 -17.64
C PRO A 125 -6.22 12.35 -16.53
N TYR A 126 -4.89 12.26 -16.47
CA TYR A 126 -4.10 13.03 -15.50
C TYR A 126 -4.19 14.54 -15.75
N VAL A 127 -4.11 14.94 -17.03
CA VAL A 127 -4.24 16.35 -17.40
C VAL A 127 -5.64 16.87 -17.05
N VAL A 128 -6.68 16.11 -17.36
CA VAL A 128 -8.07 16.49 -17.07
C VAL A 128 -8.32 16.61 -15.57
N VAL A 129 -7.88 15.63 -14.78
CA VAL A 129 -8.07 15.64 -13.32
C VAL A 129 -7.24 16.76 -12.69
N ALA A 130 -5.99 16.96 -13.11
CA ALA A 130 -5.15 18.06 -12.62
C ALA A 130 -5.78 19.42 -12.93
N ALA A 131 -6.24 19.64 -14.17
CA ALA A 131 -6.95 20.86 -14.54
C ALA A 131 -8.23 21.06 -13.71
N GLY A 132 -9.01 19.98 -13.49
CA GLY A 132 -10.20 20.03 -12.65
C GLY A 132 -9.90 20.43 -11.20
N ILE A 133 -8.85 19.87 -10.59
CA ILE A 133 -8.41 20.23 -9.24
C ILE A 133 -7.93 21.69 -9.20
N MET A 134 -7.15 22.14 -10.17
CA MET A 134 -6.66 23.52 -10.24
C MET A 134 -7.81 24.51 -10.41
N LEU A 135 -8.80 24.22 -11.28
CA LEU A 135 -9.99 25.06 -11.45
C LEU A 135 -10.83 25.11 -10.18
N TYR A 136 -11.02 23.97 -9.52
CA TYR A 136 -11.70 23.90 -8.22
C TYR A 136 -11.00 24.75 -7.15
N ASN A 137 -9.67 24.64 -7.05
CA ASN A 137 -8.89 25.42 -6.11
C ASN A 137 -9.01 26.94 -6.41
N ASN A 138 -8.92 27.31 -7.69
CA ASN A 138 -9.07 28.71 -8.09
C ASN A 138 -10.47 29.26 -7.76
N ALA A 139 -11.52 28.49 -8.03
CA ALA A 139 -12.89 28.90 -7.74
C ALA A 139 -13.15 29.04 -6.23
N ARG A 140 -12.49 28.22 -5.40
CA ARG A 140 -12.70 28.18 -3.95
C ARG A 140 -11.76 29.08 -3.17
N PHE A 141 -10.51 29.20 -3.59
CA PHE A 141 -9.46 29.87 -2.82
C PHE A 141 -8.78 31.02 -3.59
N GLY A 142 -9.19 31.29 -4.84
CA GLY A 142 -8.59 32.34 -5.68
C GLY A 142 -7.18 32.02 -6.20
N SER A 143 -6.71 30.76 -6.04
CA SER A 143 -5.39 30.34 -6.49
C SER A 143 -5.44 28.91 -7.03
N LEU A 144 -4.75 28.64 -8.13
CA LEU A 144 -4.68 27.31 -8.75
C LEU A 144 -3.99 26.26 -7.87
N THR A 145 -3.09 26.70 -7.00
CA THR A 145 -2.22 25.83 -6.18
C THR A 145 -2.51 25.89 -4.68
N ASP A 146 -3.50 26.68 -4.25
CA ASP A 146 -3.92 26.70 -2.86
C ASP A 146 -4.92 25.57 -2.60
N PHE A 147 -4.60 24.68 -1.68
CA PHE A 147 -5.44 23.57 -1.25
C PHE A 147 -6.22 23.88 0.02
N GLY A 148 -6.32 25.15 0.40
CA GLY A 148 -7.13 25.61 1.52
C GLY A 148 -6.46 25.45 2.89
N ALA A 149 -5.13 25.37 2.94
CA ALA A 149 -4.41 25.27 4.22
C ALA A 149 -4.70 26.44 5.17
N ASN A 150 -4.89 27.64 4.63
CA ASN A 150 -5.23 28.85 5.38
C ASN A 150 -6.68 28.87 5.93
N TYR A 151 -7.55 28.02 5.39
CA TYR A 151 -8.98 27.97 5.74
C TYR A 151 -9.33 26.75 6.60
N ASN A 152 -8.34 26.07 7.14
CA ASN A 152 -8.55 24.88 7.94
C ASN A 152 -8.99 25.27 9.36
N LEU A 153 -10.17 24.80 9.77
CA LEU A 153 -10.76 25.06 11.08
C LEU A 153 -10.18 24.15 12.20
N THR A 154 -9.08 23.45 11.92
CA THR A 154 -8.41 22.66 12.97
C THR A 154 -7.64 23.56 13.93
N VAL A 155 -7.42 23.06 15.15
CA VAL A 155 -6.61 23.74 16.17
C VAL A 155 -5.16 23.95 15.71
N ASN A 156 -4.71 23.18 14.70
CA ASN A 156 -3.36 23.25 14.15
C ASN A 156 -3.27 24.23 12.98
N ASP A 157 -2.31 25.14 13.03
CA ASP A 157 -1.99 26.01 11.91
C ASP A 157 -1.33 25.21 10.77
N MET A 158 -2.13 24.84 9.77
CA MET A 158 -1.72 24.00 8.65
C MET A 158 -0.79 24.72 7.67
N THR A 159 -0.61 26.04 7.80
CA THR A 159 0.32 26.82 6.96
C THR A 159 1.78 26.66 7.41
N LYS A 160 1.99 26.27 8.67
CA LYS A 160 3.31 26.06 9.27
C LYS A 160 3.85 24.63 9.10
N ARG A 161 3.30 23.87 8.16
CA ARG A 161 3.83 22.55 7.81
C ARG A 161 5.23 22.70 7.22
N GLY A 162 6.22 22.18 7.93
CA GLY A 162 7.61 22.12 7.47
C GLY A 162 8.14 20.70 7.54
N MET A 163 9.13 20.40 6.73
CA MET A 163 9.90 19.15 6.87
C MET A 163 10.71 19.21 8.15
N ASN A 164 10.58 18.19 8.98
CA ASN A 164 11.38 18.00 10.20
C ASN A 164 12.25 16.76 10.04
N VAL A 165 13.47 16.94 9.58
CA VAL A 165 14.44 15.85 9.36
C VAL A 165 14.61 14.97 10.60
N GLY A 166 14.43 15.53 11.81
CA GLY A 166 14.48 14.77 13.06
C GLY A 166 13.43 13.66 13.18
N ARG A 167 12.35 13.72 12.40
CA ARG A 167 11.31 12.67 12.37
C ARG A 167 11.66 11.47 11.50
N LEU A 168 12.58 11.60 10.55
CA LEU A 168 12.86 10.52 9.58
C LEU A 168 13.36 9.24 10.27
N ALA A 169 14.31 9.36 11.20
CA ALA A 169 14.84 8.20 11.91
C ALA A 169 13.79 7.53 12.83
N PRO A 170 13.06 8.27 13.69
CA PRO A 170 11.93 7.70 14.44
C PRO A 170 10.86 7.09 13.55
N ALA A 171 10.54 7.70 12.41
CA ALA A 171 9.56 7.19 11.47
C ALA A 171 9.99 5.85 10.86
N LEU A 172 11.23 5.75 10.39
CA LEU A 172 11.77 4.50 9.88
C LEU A 172 11.76 3.41 10.94
N PHE A 173 12.15 3.73 12.18
CA PHE A 173 12.11 2.77 13.26
C PHE A 173 10.68 2.31 13.55
N THR A 174 9.77 3.26 13.78
CA THR A 174 8.38 2.93 14.18
C THR A 174 7.60 2.23 13.07
N TYR A 175 7.67 2.72 11.84
CA TYR A 175 6.92 2.10 10.75
C TYR A 175 7.49 0.76 10.29
N PHE A 176 8.79 0.53 10.44
CA PHE A 176 9.41 -0.68 9.90
C PHE A 176 9.90 -1.67 10.94
N LEU A 177 10.53 -1.22 12.02
CA LEU A 177 11.33 -2.07 12.90
C LEU A 177 10.79 -2.21 14.32
N GLN A 178 9.91 -1.33 14.77
CA GLN A 178 9.44 -1.33 16.15
C GLN A 178 8.77 -2.66 16.51
N PRO A 179 9.24 -3.36 17.57
CA PRO A 179 8.57 -4.58 18.03
C PRO A 179 7.15 -4.29 18.52
N PRO A 180 6.20 -5.23 18.37
CA PRO A 180 4.88 -5.10 18.98
C PRO A 180 5.00 -5.18 20.51
N CYS A 181 4.15 -4.42 21.21
CA CYS A 181 4.00 -4.54 22.66
C CYS A 181 2.96 -5.63 22.96
N VAL A 182 3.41 -6.76 23.49
CA VAL A 182 2.57 -7.94 23.74
C VAL A 182 2.19 -8.01 25.21
N THR A 183 0.93 -8.38 25.52
CA THR A 183 0.40 -8.55 26.87
C THR A 183 -0.19 -9.92 27.07
N GLY A 184 -0.42 -10.32 28.33
CA GLY A 184 -1.09 -11.58 28.66
C GLY A 184 -2.62 -11.55 28.53
N VAL A 185 -3.21 -10.36 28.31
CA VAL A 185 -4.66 -10.16 28.20
C VAL A 185 -5.06 -9.94 26.75
N PHE A 186 -6.16 -10.57 26.32
CA PHE A 186 -6.68 -10.34 24.97
C PHE A 186 -7.00 -8.86 24.74
N PRO A 187 -6.69 -8.29 23.59
CA PRO A 187 -6.25 -8.91 22.30
C PRO A 187 -4.73 -9.17 22.19
N PHE A 188 -4.01 -9.28 23.28
CA PHE A 188 -2.58 -9.56 23.37
C PHE A 188 -1.65 -8.47 22.80
N LEU A 189 -2.21 -7.37 22.33
CA LEU A 189 -1.49 -6.22 21.80
C LEU A 189 -1.82 -4.96 22.61
N GLN A 190 -0.79 -4.18 22.90
CA GLN A 190 -0.91 -2.85 23.48
C GLN A 190 -0.30 -1.81 22.55
N PRO A 191 -0.74 -0.54 22.67
CA PRO A 191 -0.07 0.58 22.01
C PRO A 191 1.42 0.59 22.30
N THR A 192 2.23 0.86 21.28
CA THR A 192 3.66 1.07 21.51
C THR A 192 3.86 2.38 22.26
N PRO A 193 4.86 2.48 23.17
CA PRO A 193 5.09 3.66 24.02
C PRO A 193 5.71 4.83 23.25
N PHE A 194 5.47 4.95 21.96
CA PHE A 194 6.03 6.00 21.13
C PHE A 194 4.99 7.07 20.85
N GLU A 195 5.24 8.29 21.32
CA GLU A 195 4.44 9.46 21.05
C GLU A 195 5.16 10.39 20.07
N THR A 196 4.44 10.92 19.11
CA THR A 196 4.98 11.94 18.20
C THR A 196 4.31 13.28 18.47
N THR A 197 5.10 14.34 18.43
CA THR A 197 4.58 15.69 18.39
C THR A 197 4.51 16.18 16.95
N TYR A 198 3.38 16.77 16.60
CA TYR A 198 3.16 17.39 15.30
C TYR A 198 2.68 18.82 15.52
N MET A 199 3.41 19.79 14.98
CA MET A 199 3.10 21.22 15.14
C MET A 199 2.92 21.64 16.62
N GLY A 200 3.75 21.11 17.52
CA GLY A 200 3.71 21.41 18.96
C GLY A 200 2.63 20.68 19.76
N GLN A 201 1.85 19.81 19.12
CA GLN A 201 0.85 19.00 19.81
C GLN A 201 1.21 17.51 19.77
N THR A 202 0.95 16.81 20.86
CA THR A 202 1.11 15.35 20.92
C THR A 202 -0.01 14.68 20.15
N ILE A 203 0.35 13.84 19.16
CA ILE A 203 -0.62 13.04 18.42
C ILE A 203 -0.94 11.79 19.23
N LYS A 204 -2.20 11.62 19.59
CA LYS A 204 -2.67 10.52 20.43
C LYS A 204 -2.99 9.22 19.67
N GLU A 205 -2.93 9.22 18.34
CA GLU A 205 -3.11 7.96 17.60
C GLU A 205 -1.85 7.12 17.69
N VAL A 206 -2.01 5.98 18.30
CA VAL A 206 -0.92 5.07 18.67
C VAL A 206 -0.63 4.07 17.55
N THR A 207 0.58 3.51 17.54
CA THR A 207 0.99 2.41 16.66
C THR A 207 1.10 1.12 17.46
N PHE A 208 1.04 -0.04 16.76
CA PHE A 208 1.08 -1.36 17.39
C PHE A 208 2.33 -2.17 17.00
N GLY A 209 3.26 -1.56 16.30
CA GLY A 209 4.54 -2.13 15.89
C GLY A 209 4.84 -1.94 14.40
N GLY A 210 6.08 -2.10 14.02
CA GLY A 210 6.57 -1.90 12.66
C GLY A 210 6.25 -3.07 11.72
N VAL A 211 6.07 -2.78 10.42
CA VAL A 211 5.65 -3.80 9.44
C VAL A 211 6.62 -4.98 9.31
N LEU A 212 7.94 -4.77 9.40
CA LEU A 212 8.91 -5.86 9.34
C LEU A 212 8.96 -6.69 10.63
N ALA A 213 8.66 -6.06 11.78
CA ALA A 213 8.60 -6.78 13.05
C ALA A 213 7.32 -7.61 13.18
N CYS A 214 6.20 -7.09 12.68
CA CYS A 214 4.87 -7.64 12.91
C CYS A 214 4.32 -8.47 11.74
N LEU A 215 4.83 -8.26 10.53
CA LEU A 215 4.42 -8.97 9.31
C LEU A 215 5.60 -9.78 8.75
N PRO A 216 5.90 -10.97 9.30
CA PRO A 216 7.04 -11.78 8.86
C PRO A 216 7.00 -12.17 7.38
N VAL A 217 5.83 -12.14 6.72
CA VAL A 217 5.72 -12.32 5.26
C VAL A 217 6.59 -11.29 4.50
N LEU A 218 6.90 -10.15 5.08
CA LEU A 218 7.77 -9.11 4.49
C LEU A 218 9.27 -9.41 4.63
N TRP A 219 9.67 -10.44 5.38
CA TRP A 219 11.11 -10.77 5.56
C TRP A 219 11.80 -11.20 4.27
N VAL A 220 11.06 -11.41 3.21
CA VAL A 220 11.62 -11.61 1.87
C VAL A 220 12.23 -10.34 1.28
N LEU A 221 11.78 -9.14 1.70
CA LEU A 221 12.22 -7.85 1.15
C LEU A 221 13.72 -7.57 1.33
N PRO A 222 14.35 -7.78 2.50
CA PRO A 222 15.79 -7.61 2.66
C PRO A 222 16.63 -8.45 1.69
N PHE A 223 16.08 -9.56 1.18
CA PHE A 223 16.75 -10.44 0.22
C PHE A 223 16.43 -10.10 -1.25
N ALA A 224 15.67 -9.03 -1.51
CA ALA A 224 15.24 -8.64 -2.86
C ALA A 224 16.41 -8.57 -3.86
N SER A 225 17.55 -7.98 -3.48
CA SER A 225 18.73 -7.85 -4.35
C SER A 225 19.33 -9.21 -4.76
N ARG A 226 19.22 -10.23 -3.89
CA ARG A 226 19.65 -11.60 -4.21
C ARG A 226 18.62 -12.34 -5.06
N ILE A 227 17.33 -12.22 -4.69
CA ILE A 227 16.22 -12.88 -5.38
C ILE A 227 16.09 -12.38 -6.82
N LEU A 228 16.29 -11.07 -7.05
CA LEU A 228 16.23 -10.48 -8.39
C LEU A 228 17.35 -10.95 -9.33
N LYS A 229 18.39 -11.61 -8.81
CA LYS A 229 19.44 -12.27 -9.62
C LYS A 229 19.05 -13.68 -10.06
N LEU A 230 17.98 -14.26 -9.51
CA LEU A 230 17.48 -15.56 -9.92
C LEU A 230 16.92 -15.52 -11.35
N ARG A 231 16.89 -16.67 -12.01
CA ARG A 231 16.40 -16.78 -13.37
C ARG A 231 14.89 -16.51 -13.43
N ILE A 232 14.52 -15.46 -14.12
CA ILE A 232 13.16 -15.20 -14.59
C ILE A 232 13.23 -15.24 -16.11
N SER A 233 12.15 -15.63 -16.79
CA SER A 233 12.09 -15.57 -18.26
C SER A 233 12.62 -14.21 -18.75
N GLN A 234 13.65 -14.18 -19.58
CA GLN A 234 14.37 -12.96 -19.99
C GLN A 234 13.45 -11.81 -20.47
N ARG A 235 12.31 -12.17 -21.06
CA ARG A 235 11.33 -11.20 -21.59
C ARG A 235 10.58 -10.44 -20.49
N SER A 236 10.44 -11.03 -19.31
CA SER A 236 9.70 -10.48 -18.16
C SER A 236 10.60 -9.87 -17.08
N THR A 237 11.86 -10.28 -17.01
CA THR A 237 12.77 -9.94 -15.90
C THR A 237 12.86 -8.44 -15.64
N ARG A 238 13.15 -7.62 -16.66
CA ARG A 238 13.28 -6.17 -16.48
C ARG A 238 12.00 -5.51 -15.99
N THR A 239 10.84 -5.96 -16.50
CA THR A 239 9.54 -5.42 -16.08
C THR A 239 9.26 -5.76 -14.62
N ILE A 240 9.45 -7.03 -14.23
CA ILE A 240 9.21 -7.49 -12.85
C ILE A 240 10.17 -6.79 -11.88
N MET A 241 11.46 -6.73 -12.21
CA MET A 241 12.45 -6.02 -11.41
C MET A 241 12.07 -4.55 -11.22
N GLY A 242 11.71 -3.86 -12.31
CA GLY A 242 11.29 -2.46 -12.25
C GLY A 242 10.04 -2.26 -11.40
N VAL A 243 9.06 -3.15 -11.52
CA VAL A 243 7.84 -3.11 -10.69
C VAL A 243 8.17 -3.29 -9.21
N ILE A 244 9.00 -4.26 -8.85
CA ILE A 244 9.40 -4.51 -7.45
C ILE A 244 10.17 -3.31 -6.89
N VAL A 245 11.13 -2.78 -7.64
CA VAL A 245 11.92 -1.61 -7.21
C VAL A 245 11.02 -0.39 -6.99
N VAL A 246 10.11 -0.10 -7.92
CA VAL A 246 9.17 1.02 -7.78
C VAL A 246 8.24 0.81 -6.58
N LEU A 247 7.72 -0.39 -6.36
CA LEU A 247 6.86 -0.69 -5.22
C LEU A 247 7.57 -0.49 -3.89
N ILE A 248 8.80 -1.01 -3.74
CA ILE A 248 9.59 -0.85 -2.51
C ILE A 248 9.93 0.63 -2.29
N ALA A 249 10.45 1.30 -3.32
CA ALA A 249 10.83 2.71 -3.22
C ALA A 249 9.61 3.60 -2.91
N ALA A 250 8.49 3.42 -3.62
CA ALA A 250 7.27 4.16 -3.36
C ALA A 250 6.74 3.89 -1.94
N GLY A 251 6.74 2.63 -1.48
CA GLY A 251 6.30 2.30 -0.13
C GLY A 251 7.13 2.97 0.96
N VAL A 252 8.47 2.98 0.82
CA VAL A 252 9.35 3.67 1.78
C VAL A 252 9.15 5.19 1.72
N ILE A 253 9.10 5.77 0.51
CA ILE A 253 8.91 7.22 0.33
C ILE A 253 7.56 7.66 0.90
N VAL A 254 6.46 6.92 0.64
CA VAL A 254 5.14 7.23 1.17
C VAL A 254 5.14 7.18 2.69
N ALA A 255 5.75 6.16 3.31
CA ALA A 255 5.85 6.07 4.76
C ALA A 255 6.57 7.30 5.37
N LEU A 256 7.66 7.76 4.75
CA LEU A 256 8.38 8.94 5.19
C LEU A 256 7.59 10.24 4.97
N LEU A 257 6.91 10.37 3.83
CA LEU A 257 6.06 11.53 3.54
C LEU A 257 4.89 11.62 4.54
N ASP A 258 4.26 10.50 4.88
CA ASP A 258 3.18 10.48 5.87
C ASP A 258 3.68 10.91 7.25
N ALA A 259 4.85 10.42 7.68
CA ALA A 259 5.45 10.81 8.94
C ALA A 259 5.79 12.32 8.98
N GLU A 260 6.32 12.87 7.90
CA GLU A 260 6.69 14.28 7.80
C GLU A 260 5.47 15.20 7.73
N MET A 261 4.45 14.79 6.97
CA MET A 261 3.29 15.65 6.69
C MET A 261 2.22 15.62 7.78
N ALA A 262 2.12 14.52 8.53
CA ALA A 262 1.01 14.34 9.46
C ALA A 262 1.36 13.59 10.76
N GLY A 263 2.62 13.17 10.92
CA GLY A 263 3.08 12.39 12.08
C GLY A 263 2.94 10.87 11.88
N ILE A 264 3.32 10.12 12.90
CA ILE A 264 3.35 8.64 12.84
C ILE A 264 2.05 8.09 13.40
N LEU A 265 1.20 7.56 12.53
CA LEU A 265 -0.16 7.13 12.85
C LEU A 265 -0.43 5.72 12.30
N GLN A 266 -1.17 4.89 13.06
CA GLN A 266 -1.49 3.52 12.63
C GLN A 266 -2.28 3.45 11.31
N ARG A 267 -3.20 4.38 11.07
CA ARG A 267 -3.98 4.40 9.81
C ARG A 267 -3.12 4.55 8.56
N TYR A 268 -1.93 5.18 8.66
CA TYR A 268 -1.05 5.39 7.51
C TYR A 268 -0.29 4.13 7.07
N TYR A 269 -0.32 3.06 7.88
CA TYR A 269 0.19 1.77 7.42
C TYR A 269 -0.51 1.29 6.14
N ALA A 270 -1.79 1.64 5.94
CA ALA A 270 -2.52 1.28 4.75
C ALA A 270 -2.01 2.00 3.48
N ASP A 271 -1.39 3.17 3.61
CA ASP A 271 -0.85 3.91 2.47
C ASP A 271 0.37 3.21 1.85
N PHE A 272 1.23 2.57 2.66
CA PHE A 272 2.49 1.99 2.17
C PHE A 272 2.58 0.45 2.27
N SER A 273 1.88 -0.20 3.22
CA SER A 273 1.98 -1.65 3.41
C SER A 273 1.55 -2.45 2.18
N PHE A 274 0.52 -1.99 1.46
CA PHE A 274 0.08 -2.61 0.21
C PHE A 274 1.23 -2.72 -0.81
N MET A 275 2.03 -1.67 -0.94
CA MET A 275 3.16 -1.62 -1.89
C MET A 275 4.23 -2.64 -1.51
N LEU A 276 4.59 -2.67 -0.23
CA LEU A 276 5.60 -3.59 0.29
C LEU A 276 5.14 -5.04 0.20
N LEU A 277 3.87 -5.32 0.53
CA LEU A 277 3.27 -6.65 0.40
C LEU A 277 3.20 -7.09 -1.06
N ALA A 278 2.81 -6.21 -1.97
CA ALA A 278 2.79 -6.52 -3.39
C ALA A 278 4.20 -6.86 -3.91
N ALA A 279 5.23 -6.11 -3.49
CA ALA A 279 6.62 -6.42 -3.81
C ALA A 279 7.05 -7.78 -3.22
N ALA A 280 6.71 -8.05 -1.96
CA ALA A 280 7.00 -9.32 -1.30
C ALA A 280 6.36 -10.51 -2.02
N VAL A 281 5.09 -10.39 -2.41
CA VAL A 281 4.37 -11.42 -3.20
C VAL A 281 5.09 -11.71 -4.51
N LEU A 282 5.53 -10.68 -5.23
CA LEU A 282 6.27 -10.87 -6.48
C LEU A 282 7.62 -11.54 -6.25
N LEU A 283 8.34 -11.20 -5.18
CA LEU A 283 9.59 -11.87 -4.80
C LEU A 283 9.35 -13.35 -4.46
N VAL A 284 8.29 -13.67 -3.73
CA VAL A 284 7.91 -15.06 -3.44
C VAL A 284 7.62 -15.83 -4.72
N PHE A 285 6.92 -15.24 -5.70
CA PHE A 285 6.69 -15.87 -6.98
C PHE A 285 8.01 -16.15 -7.75
N ILE A 286 8.98 -15.22 -7.68
CA ILE A 286 10.31 -15.44 -8.29
C ILE A 286 11.02 -16.62 -7.63
N VAL A 287 11.01 -16.70 -6.30
CA VAL A 287 11.63 -17.83 -5.58
C VAL A 287 10.95 -19.14 -5.98
N ASN A 288 9.61 -19.17 -5.96
CA ASN A 288 8.86 -20.37 -6.34
C ASN A 288 9.14 -20.83 -7.79
N GLU A 289 9.30 -19.91 -8.73
CA GLU A 289 9.63 -20.23 -10.13
C GLU A 289 11.01 -20.89 -10.28
N ASN A 290 11.92 -20.70 -9.33
CA ASN A 290 13.27 -21.25 -9.33
C ASN A 290 13.41 -22.52 -8.48
N LEU A 291 12.36 -22.94 -7.80
CA LEU A 291 12.35 -24.20 -7.05
C LEU A 291 11.88 -25.36 -7.95
N VAL A 292 12.51 -26.51 -7.77
CA VAL A 292 12.08 -27.73 -8.46
C VAL A 292 10.80 -28.23 -7.79
N PRO A 293 9.68 -28.36 -8.54
CA PRO A 293 8.44 -28.86 -7.99
C PRO A 293 8.61 -30.23 -7.30
N GLY A 294 8.03 -30.38 -6.10
CA GLY A 294 8.12 -31.62 -5.34
C GLY A 294 9.43 -31.85 -4.58
N SER A 295 10.45 -31.01 -4.78
CA SER A 295 11.70 -31.10 -4.03
C SER A 295 11.51 -30.80 -2.53
N THR A 296 12.39 -31.35 -1.69
CA THR A 296 12.41 -31.05 -0.25
C THR A 296 12.50 -29.54 0.02
N MET A 297 13.30 -28.84 -0.79
CA MET A 297 13.44 -27.39 -0.68
C MET A 297 12.12 -26.66 -0.97
N ALA A 298 11.37 -27.06 -1.99
CA ALA A 298 10.06 -26.49 -2.30
C ALA A 298 9.04 -26.75 -1.18
N GLN A 299 9.07 -27.95 -0.58
CA GLN A 299 8.20 -28.29 0.55
C GLN A 299 8.52 -27.46 1.79
N VAL A 300 9.82 -27.33 2.14
CA VAL A 300 10.27 -26.50 3.27
C VAL A 300 9.88 -25.05 3.03
N PHE A 301 10.15 -24.52 1.83
CA PHE A 301 9.77 -23.14 1.47
C PHE A 301 8.27 -22.90 1.66
N THR A 302 7.42 -23.80 1.17
CA THR A 302 5.96 -23.68 1.31
C THR A 302 5.52 -23.71 2.77
N LYS A 303 6.08 -24.61 3.59
CA LYS A 303 5.77 -24.68 5.03
C LYS A 303 6.19 -23.41 5.78
N VAL A 304 7.41 -22.94 5.53
CA VAL A 304 7.91 -21.68 6.12
C VAL A 304 7.02 -20.50 5.71
N LEU A 305 6.71 -20.39 4.42
CA LEU A 305 5.86 -19.32 3.92
C LEU A 305 4.45 -19.37 4.57
N LEU A 306 3.88 -20.56 4.72
CA LEU A 306 2.58 -20.73 5.40
C LEU A 306 2.63 -20.19 6.82
N VAL A 307 3.69 -20.50 7.59
CA VAL A 307 3.85 -20.00 8.96
C VAL A 307 4.01 -18.48 8.95
N LEU A 308 4.84 -17.93 8.08
CA LEU A 308 5.06 -16.48 8.00
C LEU A 308 3.77 -15.73 7.65
N VAL A 309 2.98 -16.26 6.72
CA VAL A 309 1.69 -15.68 6.36
C VAL A 309 0.69 -15.82 7.51
N ALA A 310 0.61 -17.00 8.15
CA ALA A 310 -0.31 -17.22 9.27
C ALA A 310 -0.05 -16.24 10.43
N VAL A 311 1.22 -16.07 10.81
CA VAL A 311 1.60 -15.10 11.84
C VAL A 311 1.24 -13.67 11.44
N SER A 312 1.51 -13.28 10.19
CA SER A 312 1.18 -11.94 9.68
C SER A 312 -0.33 -11.68 9.68
N VAL A 313 -1.13 -12.65 9.25
CA VAL A 313 -2.59 -12.56 9.23
C VAL A 313 -3.15 -12.52 10.66
N PHE A 314 -2.63 -13.37 11.55
CA PHE A 314 -3.02 -13.39 12.95
C PHE A 314 -2.76 -12.04 13.63
N TYR A 315 -1.56 -11.48 13.48
CA TYR A 315 -1.25 -10.14 13.99
C TYR A 315 -2.21 -9.07 13.42
N SER A 316 -2.45 -9.08 12.11
CA SER A 316 -3.37 -8.12 11.49
C SER A 316 -4.82 -8.26 12.00
N ALA A 317 -5.24 -9.48 12.32
CA ALA A 317 -6.53 -9.73 12.93
C ALA A 317 -6.59 -9.22 14.38
N LEU A 318 -5.53 -9.40 15.17
CA LEU A 318 -5.48 -8.88 16.55
C LEU A 318 -5.62 -7.36 16.62
N ILE A 319 -5.07 -6.62 15.66
CA ILE A 319 -5.25 -5.16 15.59
C ILE A 319 -6.74 -4.77 15.51
N CYS A 320 -7.60 -5.61 14.92
CA CYS A 320 -9.02 -5.34 14.85
C CYS A 320 -9.72 -5.37 16.22
N PHE A 321 -9.12 -6.03 17.21
CA PHE A 321 -9.67 -6.18 18.54
C PHE A 321 -9.04 -5.25 19.58
N VAL A 322 -8.01 -4.47 19.22
CA VAL A 322 -7.41 -3.51 20.14
C VAL A 322 -8.41 -2.41 20.46
N PRO A 323 -8.65 -2.08 21.76
CA PRO A 323 -9.56 -1.01 22.15
C PRO A 323 -9.08 0.36 21.63
N GLU A 324 -10.04 1.20 21.32
CA GLU A 324 -9.77 2.58 20.97
C GLU A 324 -9.38 3.39 22.20
N THR A 325 -8.35 4.22 22.05
CA THR A 325 -8.02 5.26 23.00
C THR A 325 -8.53 6.59 22.45
N GLY A 326 -9.53 7.18 23.07
CA GLY A 326 -10.05 8.52 22.71
C GLY A 326 -11.57 8.60 22.69
N TRP A 327 -12.08 9.76 22.20
CA TRP A 327 -13.52 10.09 22.19
C TRP A 327 -14.42 9.17 21.36
N TYR A 328 -13.85 8.26 20.57
CA TYR A 328 -14.59 7.18 19.88
C TYR A 328 -14.87 5.97 20.77
N SER A 329 -14.22 5.85 21.93
CA SER A 329 -14.41 4.71 22.84
C SER A 329 -15.86 4.53 23.27
N ASP A 330 -16.62 5.62 23.40
CA ASP A 330 -17.99 5.59 23.91
C ASP A 330 -19.00 5.04 22.90
N VAL A 331 -18.75 5.22 21.59
CA VAL A 331 -19.66 4.76 20.52
C VAL A 331 -19.54 3.28 20.28
N TYR A 332 -18.35 2.71 20.44
CA TYR A 332 -18.06 1.30 20.18
C TYR A 332 -17.90 0.46 21.44
N SER A 333 -17.88 1.07 22.63
CA SER A 333 -17.71 0.38 23.90
C SER A 333 -18.75 -0.72 24.11
N TRP A 334 -20.00 -0.46 23.72
CA TRP A 334 -21.09 -1.44 23.83
C TRP A 334 -20.88 -2.67 22.93
N ALA A 335 -20.60 -2.49 21.66
CA ALA A 335 -20.38 -3.60 20.74
C ALA A 335 -19.11 -4.38 21.11
N TYR A 336 -18.13 -3.69 21.63
CA TYR A 336 -16.86 -4.23 22.06
C TYR A 336 -17.01 -5.04 23.35
N SER A 337 -17.68 -4.51 24.40
CA SER A 337 -17.94 -5.24 25.65
C SER A 337 -18.81 -6.45 25.40
N SER A 338 -19.86 -6.35 24.60
CA SER A 338 -20.73 -7.47 24.26
C SER A 338 -19.97 -8.59 23.52
N PHE A 339 -19.06 -8.23 22.60
CA PHE A 339 -18.18 -9.20 21.94
C PHE A 339 -17.22 -9.87 22.93
N PHE A 340 -16.62 -9.08 23.83
CA PHE A 340 -15.70 -9.58 24.84
C PHE A 340 -16.39 -10.55 25.82
N GLU A 341 -17.55 -10.18 26.31
CA GLU A 341 -18.35 -11.05 27.17
C GLU A 341 -18.71 -12.37 26.48
N THR A 342 -18.95 -12.32 25.15
CA THR A 342 -19.25 -13.52 24.37
C THR A 342 -18.02 -14.40 24.14
N VAL A 343 -16.85 -13.79 23.88
CA VAL A 343 -15.63 -14.54 23.56
C VAL A 343 -14.87 -14.98 24.81
N LEU A 344 -14.93 -14.22 25.89
CA LEU A 344 -14.24 -14.49 27.16
C LEU A 344 -15.20 -15.08 28.22
N PHE A 345 -16.18 -15.86 27.79
CA PHE A 345 -17.16 -16.48 28.69
C PHE A 345 -16.53 -17.37 29.80
N TRP A 346 -15.24 -17.65 29.71
CA TRP A 346 -14.48 -18.45 30.67
C TRP A 346 -13.69 -17.61 31.70
N THR A 347 -13.69 -16.28 31.63
CA THR A 347 -13.09 -15.39 32.65
C THR A 347 -14.11 -14.93 33.67
#